data_e651b5d81727cbd136feac32febe4138
#
_entry.id   e651b5d81727cbd136feac32febe4138
#
_cell.length_a   1.000
_cell.length_b   1.000
_cell.length_c   1.000
_cell.angle_alpha   90.00
_cell.angle_beta   90.00
_cell.angle_gamma   90.00
#
_symmetry.space_group_name_H-M   'P 1'
#
loop_
_entity.id
_entity.type
_entity.pdbx_description
1 polymer ?
#
loop_
_entity_poly.entity_id
_entity_poly.type
_entity_poly.pdbx_seq_one_letter_code
_entity_poly.pdbx_strand_id
1 'polypeptide(L)'
;LNKRIKFLNQVIDELELKDITAVHARAEELGRNKDYREQFDVCVSRAVANLSSLSEYCIPFVKVGGKFISYKSGSIEEEVAEAKKAVFVLGGKVTDVYKFDLYEQKRSFVVIDKEKHTPKAYPRKAGTPTKEPLH
;
A
#
# COMPACT_ATOMS: atom_id res chain seq x y z
N LEU A 1 2.31 -8.87 17.05
CA LEU A 1 2.99 -8.79 15.76
C LEU A 1 3.69 -10.10 15.42
N ASN A 2 4.59 -10.58 16.27
CA ASN A 2 5.22 -11.89 16.05
C ASN A 2 4.20 -13.03 16.01
N LYS A 3 3.13 -12.92 16.78
CA LYS A 3 2.06 -13.93 16.75
C LYS A 3 1.41 -14.03 15.40
N ARG A 4 1.21 -12.88 14.72
CA ARG A 4 0.61 -12.87 13.39
C ARG A 4 1.54 -13.50 12.35
N ILE A 5 2.83 -13.21 12.44
CA ILE A 5 3.81 -13.80 11.53
C ILE A 5 3.89 -15.32 11.72
N LYS A 6 3.88 -15.78 12.97
CA LYS A 6 3.84 -17.23 13.27
C LYS A 6 2.58 -17.87 12.70
N PHE A 7 1.43 -17.22 12.86
CA PHE A 7 0.18 -17.70 12.30
C PHE A 7 0.24 -17.78 10.78
N LEU A 8 0.75 -16.73 10.11
CA LEU A 8 0.87 -16.72 8.66
C LEU A 8 1.78 -17.83 8.17
N ASN A 9 2.91 -18.05 8.84
CA ASN A 9 3.81 -19.14 8.49
C ASN A 9 3.16 -20.50 8.66
N GLN A 10 2.35 -20.66 9.71
CA GLN A 10 1.59 -21.90 9.91
C GLN A 10 0.60 -22.14 8.77
N VAL A 11 -0.11 -21.09 8.34
CA VAL A 11 -1.04 -21.19 7.22
C VAL A 11 -0.29 -21.53 5.93
N ILE A 12 0.84 -20.90 5.69
CA ILE A 12 1.68 -21.17 4.50
C ILE A 12 2.08 -22.65 4.49
N ASP A 13 2.54 -23.16 5.64
CA ASP A 13 2.97 -24.56 5.75
C ASP A 13 1.81 -25.54 5.58
N GLU A 14 0.68 -25.29 6.25
CA GLU A 14 -0.47 -26.19 6.20
C GLU A 14 -1.13 -26.24 4.82
N LEU A 15 -1.13 -25.12 4.11
CA LEU A 15 -1.69 -25.06 2.76
C LEU A 15 -0.66 -25.34 1.68
N GLU A 16 0.57 -25.64 2.08
CA GLU A 16 1.69 -25.94 1.15
C GLU A 16 1.88 -24.85 0.09
N LEU A 17 1.75 -23.58 0.51
CA LEU A 17 1.93 -22.44 -0.37
C LEU A 17 3.40 -22.25 -0.72
N LYS A 18 3.66 -21.92 -1.98
CA LYS A 18 5.02 -21.67 -2.48
C LYS A 18 5.17 -20.22 -2.91
N ASP A 19 6.41 -19.75 -2.92
CA ASP A 19 6.74 -18.40 -3.38
C ASP A 19 6.00 -17.29 -2.61
N ILE A 20 5.78 -17.54 -1.32
CA ILE A 20 5.18 -16.56 -0.43
C ILE A 20 6.00 -16.51 0.87
N THR A 21 6.30 -15.32 1.33
CA THR A 21 7.09 -15.09 2.53
C THR A 21 6.38 -14.09 3.44
N ALA A 22 6.26 -14.43 4.72
CA ALA A 22 5.75 -13.51 5.73
C ALA A 22 6.94 -12.82 6.40
N VAL A 23 6.90 -11.48 6.42
CA VAL A 23 7.99 -10.67 6.98
C VAL A 23 7.43 -9.77 8.07
N HIS A 24 8.10 -9.77 9.23
CA HIS A 24 7.79 -8.87 10.34
C HIS A 24 8.70 -7.64 10.25
N ALA A 25 8.14 -6.52 9.82
CA ALA A 25 8.90 -5.28 9.65
C ALA A 25 7.95 -4.07 9.63
N ARG A 26 8.52 -2.89 9.79
CA ARG A 26 7.78 -1.66 9.56
C ARG A 26 7.89 -1.32 8.07
N ALA A 27 6.76 -0.95 7.47
CA ALA A 27 6.74 -0.63 6.05
C ALA A 27 7.68 0.53 5.69
N GLU A 28 7.78 1.54 6.55
CA GLU A 28 8.64 2.71 6.31
C GLU A 28 10.12 2.31 6.24
N GLU A 29 10.52 1.34 7.03
CA GLU A 29 11.89 0.86 7.03
C GLU A 29 12.16 -0.07 5.85
N LEU A 30 11.25 -1.00 5.60
CA LEU A 30 11.37 -1.94 4.50
C LEU A 30 11.33 -1.24 3.14
N GLY A 31 10.48 -0.21 3.02
CA GLY A 31 10.38 0.59 1.79
C GLY A 31 11.63 1.38 1.44
N ARG A 32 12.57 1.50 2.37
CA ARG A 32 13.89 2.11 2.12
C ARG A 32 14.96 1.08 1.80
N ASN A 33 14.68 -0.19 2.05
CA ASN A 33 15.63 -1.25 1.80
C ASN A 33 15.64 -1.57 0.29
N LYS A 34 16.82 -1.49 -0.31
CA LYS A 34 16.99 -1.68 -1.77
C LYS A 34 16.49 -3.04 -2.27
N ASP A 35 16.47 -4.05 -1.40
CA ASP A 35 16.00 -5.38 -1.78
C ASP A 35 14.49 -5.45 -1.95
N TYR A 36 13.77 -4.48 -1.38
CA TYR A 36 12.31 -4.41 -1.43
C TYR A 36 11.78 -3.19 -2.16
N ARG A 37 12.56 -2.10 -2.16
CA ARG A 37 12.13 -0.83 -2.76
C ARG A 37 12.00 -0.95 -4.27
N GLU A 38 10.83 -0.59 -4.78
CA GLU A 38 10.52 -0.57 -6.22
C GLU A 38 10.80 -1.91 -6.91
N GLN A 39 10.54 -3.01 -6.21
CA GLN A 39 10.79 -4.36 -6.73
C GLN A 39 9.53 -5.11 -7.13
N PHE A 40 8.34 -4.62 -6.76
CA PHE A 40 7.12 -5.38 -6.90
C PHE A 40 6.24 -4.86 -8.02
N ASP A 41 5.61 -5.77 -8.75
CA ASP A 41 4.67 -5.44 -9.82
C ASP A 41 3.39 -4.83 -9.26
N VAL A 42 2.91 -5.37 -8.15
CA VAL A 42 1.66 -4.94 -7.52
C VAL A 42 1.83 -4.96 -6.01
N CYS A 43 1.37 -3.90 -5.37
CA CYS A 43 1.22 -3.84 -3.92
C CYS A 43 -0.28 -3.68 -3.62
N VAL A 44 -0.79 -4.46 -2.67
CA VAL A 44 -2.18 -4.36 -2.26
C VAL A 44 -2.25 -4.10 -0.76
N SER A 45 -3.30 -3.40 -0.34
CA SER A 45 -3.50 -3.09 1.07
C SER A 45 -4.98 -3.09 1.42
N ARG A 46 -5.29 -3.69 2.55
CA ARG A 46 -6.56 -3.51 3.27
C ARG A 46 -6.18 -2.71 4.50
N ALA A 47 -6.70 -1.50 4.65
CA ALA A 47 -6.18 -0.74 5.76
C ALA A 47 -7.13 0.26 6.33
N VAL A 48 -6.86 0.59 7.58
CA VAL A 48 -7.59 1.54 8.40
C VAL A 48 -6.98 2.94 8.34
N ALA A 49 -5.79 3.11 7.76
CA ALA A 49 -5.18 4.41 7.60
C ALA A 49 -5.76 5.14 6.37
N ASN A 50 -5.65 6.47 6.36
CA ASN A 50 -6.11 7.22 5.19
C ASN A 50 -5.21 6.94 3.97
N LEU A 51 -5.73 7.25 2.79
CA LEU A 51 -5.05 6.92 1.54
C LEU A 51 -3.71 7.62 1.38
N SER A 52 -3.56 8.85 1.90
CA SER A 52 -2.28 9.57 1.85
C SER A 52 -1.20 8.81 2.61
N SER A 53 -1.49 8.37 3.82
CA SER A 53 -0.55 7.59 4.64
C SER A 53 -0.27 6.23 4.01
N LEU A 54 -1.31 5.53 3.54
CA LEU A 54 -1.15 4.24 2.89
C LEU A 54 -0.30 4.33 1.63
N SER A 55 -0.49 5.40 0.87
CA SER A 55 0.30 5.61 -0.35
C SER A 55 1.78 5.75 -0.02
N GLU A 56 2.11 6.44 1.05
CA GLU A 56 3.51 6.57 1.47
C GLU A 56 4.09 5.23 1.95
N TYR A 57 3.27 4.37 2.57
CA TYR A 57 3.71 3.03 2.97
C TYR A 57 3.88 2.09 1.79
N CYS A 58 3.02 2.19 0.79
CA CYS A 58 2.88 1.14 -0.24
C CYS A 58 3.52 1.48 -1.58
N ILE A 59 3.38 2.71 -2.05
CA ILE A 59 3.92 3.09 -3.37
C ILE A 59 5.44 2.87 -3.49
N PRO A 60 6.25 3.11 -2.43
CA PRO A 60 7.69 2.85 -2.53
C PRO A 60 8.08 1.41 -2.89
N PHE A 61 7.22 0.44 -2.64
CA PHE A 61 7.48 -0.95 -2.99
C PHE A 61 7.23 -1.26 -4.46
N VAL A 62 6.48 -0.41 -5.15
CA VAL A 62 6.02 -0.68 -6.52
C VAL A 62 7.05 -0.20 -7.51
N LYS A 63 7.40 -1.05 -8.48
CA LYS A 63 8.29 -0.64 -9.57
C LYS A 63 7.57 0.30 -10.53
N VAL A 64 8.31 1.09 -11.27
CA VAL A 64 7.73 1.94 -12.33
C VAL A 64 7.02 1.02 -13.34
N GLY A 65 5.78 1.35 -13.66
CA GLY A 65 4.92 0.51 -14.50
C GLY A 65 4.03 -0.45 -13.72
N GLY A 66 4.26 -0.59 -12.40
CA GLY A 66 3.42 -1.41 -11.54
C GLY A 66 2.24 -0.62 -10.96
N LYS A 67 1.52 -1.26 -10.04
CA LYS A 67 0.29 -0.69 -9.46
C LYS A 67 0.23 -0.89 -7.95
N PHE A 68 -0.35 0.11 -7.27
CA PHE A 68 -0.80 -0.02 -5.90
C PHE A 68 -2.33 -0.04 -5.92
N ILE A 69 -2.92 -1.06 -5.29
CA ILE A 69 -4.38 -1.20 -5.21
C ILE A 69 -4.77 -1.16 -3.74
N SER A 70 -5.54 -0.14 -3.36
CA SER A 70 -6.02 0.03 -1.98
C SER A 70 -7.46 -0.42 -1.88
N TYR A 71 -7.73 -1.35 -0.97
CA TYR A 71 -9.07 -1.83 -0.67
C TYR A 71 -9.70 -0.89 0.36
N LYS A 72 -10.82 -0.27 0.00
CA LYS A 72 -11.48 0.75 0.81
C LYS A 72 -12.98 0.51 0.94
N SER A 73 -13.61 1.21 1.87
CA SER A 73 -15.07 1.23 1.99
C SER A 73 -15.68 2.12 0.89
N GLY A 74 -17.02 2.23 0.87
CA GLY A 74 -17.73 2.82 -0.26
C GLY A 74 -17.53 4.30 -0.52
N SER A 75 -17.52 5.13 0.52
CA SER A 75 -17.42 6.60 0.37
C SER A 75 -15.97 7.03 0.45
N ILE A 76 -15.32 7.19 -0.70
CA ILE A 76 -13.89 7.45 -0.76
C ILE A 76 -13.52 8.69 -1.60
N GLU A 77 -14.50 9.39 -2.14
CA GLU A 77 -14.25 10.51 -3.06
C GLU A 77 -13.40 11.60 -2.42
N GLU A 78 -13.73 12.01 -1.18
CA GLU A 78 -12.94 13.00 -0.45
C GLU A 78 -11.55 12.49 -0.13
N GLU A 79 -11.46 11.24 0.31
CA GLU A 79 -10.18 10.63 0.66
C GLU A 79 -9.25 10.56 -0.55
N VAL A 80 -9.77 10.19 -1.71
CA VAL A 80 -9.01 10.15 -2.95
C VAL A 80 -8.56 11.55 -3.35
N ALA A 81 -9.47 12.54 -3.27
CA ALA A 81 -9.14 13.92 -3.61
C ALA A 81 -8.03 14.47 -2.72
N GLU A 82 -8.07 14.20 -1.43
CA GLU A 82 -7.05 14.64 -0.47
C GLU A 82 -5.70 13.93 -0.71
N ALA A 83 -5.73 12.72 -1.21
CA ALA A 83 -4.51 11.92 -1.43
C ALA A 83 -3.81 12.21 -2.76
N LYS A 84 -4.43 12.92 -3.68
CA LYS A 84 -3.86 13.13 -5.02
C LYS A 84 -2.46 13.70 -5.01
N LYS A 85 -2.22 14.70 -4.15
CA LYS A 85 -0.90 15.32 -4.05
C LYS A 85 0.14 14.34 -3.49
N ALA A 86 -0.24 13.59 -2.45
CA ALA A 86 0.64 12.58 -1.87
C ALA A 86 1.02 11.53 -2.92
N VAL A 87 0.03 11.03 -3.63
CA VAL A 87 0.25 10.04 -4.70
C VAL A 87 1.19 10.58 -5.77
N PHE A 88 0.97 11.82 -6.19
CA PHE A 88 1.82 12.46 -7.19
C PHE A 88 3.27 12.60 -6.71
N VAL A 89 3.46 13.07 -5.48
CA VAL A 89 4.80 13.24 -4.89
C VAL A 89 5.54 11.90 -4.81
N LEU A 90 4.81 10.82 -4.57
CA LEU A 90 5.38 9.47 -4.45
C LEU A 90 5.64 8.79 -5.79
N GLY A 91 5.28 9.44 -6.90
CA GLY A 91 5.51 8.92 -8.24
C GLY A 91 4.32 8.19 -8.85
N GLY A 92 3.14 8.30 -8.24
CA GLY A 92 1.94 7.61 -8.70
C GLY A 92 0.89 8.51 -9.30
N LYS A 93 -0.16 7.88 -9.82
CA LYS A 93 -1.34 8.55 -10.35
C LYS A 93 -2.55 7.66 -10.10
N VAL A 94 -3.62 8.23 -9.54
CA VAL A 94 -4.88 7.50 -9.40
C VAL A 94 -5.48 7.34 -10.80
N THR A 95 -5.58 6.12 -11.27
CA THR A 95 -6.07 5.84 -12.62
C THR A 95 -7.47 5.28 -12.65
N ASP A 96 -7.92 4.68 -11.55
CA ASP A 96 -9.26 4.12 -11.51
C ASP A 96 -9.76 3.96 -10.07
N VAL A 97 -11.08 3.96 -9.92
CA VAL A 97 -11.76 3.66 -8.67
C VAL A 97 -12.93 2.73 -9.01
N TYR A 98 -12.80 1.47 -8.62
CA TYR A 98 -13.85 0.48 -8.85
C TYR A 98 -14.72 0.37 -7.61
N LYS A 99 -16.01 0.66 -7.74
CA LYS A 99 -16.99 0.53 -6.67
C LYS A 99 -17.81 -0.73 -6.86
N PHE A 100 -18.05 -1.45 -5.77
CA PHE A 100 -18.83 -2.68 -5.82
C PHE A 100 -19.53 -2.92 -4.48
N ASP A 101 -20.53 -3.79 -4.49
CA ASP A 101 -21.23 -4.19 -3.28
C ASP A 101 -20.78 -5.60 -2.90
N LEU A 102 -20.49 -5.80 -1.61
CA LEU A 102 -20.11 -7.09 -1.07
C LEU A 102 -20.91 -7.32 0.21
N TYR A 103 -21.82 -8.31 0.19
CA TYR A 103 -22.68 -8.61 1.33
C TYR A 103 -23.39 -7.36 1.87
N GLU A 104 -24.04 -6.61 0.99
CA GLU A 104 -24.79 -5.39 1.31
C GLU A 104 -23.90 -4.24 1.82
N GLN A 105 -22.59 -4.38 1.78
CA GLN A 105 -21.65 -3.33 2.13
C GLN A 105 -20.97 -2.78 0.89
N LYS A 106 -20.88 -1.46 0.84
CA LYS A 106 -20.19 -0.80 -0.27
C LYS A 106 -18.69 -0.86 -0.09
N ARG A 107 -17.99 -1.25 -1.14
CA ARG A 107 -16.53 -1.37 -1.16
C ARG A 107 -15.98 -0.71 -2.41
N SER A 108 -14.69 -0.44 -2.38
CA SER A 108 -14.01 0.10 -3.55
C SER A 108 -12.56 -0.34 -3.60
N PHE A 109 -12.02 -0.40 -4.83
CA PHE A 109 -10.59 -0.52 -5.08
C PHE A 109 -10.12 0.79 -5.67
N VAL A 110 -9.14 1.42 -5.04
CA VAL A 110 -8.46 2.58 -5.61
C VAL A 110 -7.20 2.07 -6.30
N VAL A 111 -7.11 2.28 -7.60
CA VAL A 111 -5.97 1.82 -8.40
C VAL A 111 -5.05 3.00 -8.68
N ILE A 112 -3.79 2.84 -8.30
CA ILE A 112 -2.75 3.85 -8.48
C ILE A 112 -1.65 3.25 -9.35
N ASP A 113 -1.39 3.87 -10.49
CA ASP A 113 -0.28 3.46 -11.36
C ASP A 113 1.00 4.15 -10.90
N LYS A 114 2.10 3.39 -10.88
CA LYS A 114 3.43 3.92 -10.58
C LYS A 114 4.03 4.44 -11.87
N GLU A 115 4.05 5.76 -12.03
CA GLU A 115 4.53 6.39 -13.26
C GLU A 115 5.99 6.82 -13.20
N LYS A 116 6.46 7.16 -12.00
CA LYS A 116 7.82 7.67 -11.79
C LYS A 116 8.42 7.03 -10.55
N HIS A 117 9.74 7.06 -10.47
CA HIS A 117 10.43 6.61 -9.26
C HIS A 117 10.02 7.46 -8.06
N THR A 118 9.86 6.82 -6.92
CA THR A 118 9.58 7.50 -5.67
C THR A 118 10.85 8.24 -5.21
N PRO A 119 10.75 9.53 -4.86
CA PRO A 119 11.92 10.27 -4.38
C PRO A 119 12.55 9.62 -3.15
N LYS A 120 13.85 9.79 -3.00
CA LYS A 120 14.62 9.17 -1.90
C LYS A 120 14.17 9.62 -0.51
N ALA A 121 13.52 10.78 -0.40
CA ALA A 121 13.01 11.28 0.87
C ALA A 121 11.86 10.41 1.42
N TYR A 122 11.25 9.59 0.57
CA TYR A 122 10.08 8.79 0.94
C TYR A 122 10.38 7.30 0.87
N PRO A 123 9.79 6.47 1.73
CA PRO A 123 8.93 6.87 2.83
C PRO A 123 9.72 7.59 3.93
N ARG A 124 9.06 8.52 4.60
CA ARG A 124 9.67 9.21 5.75
C ARG A 124 9.84 8.22 6.91
N LYS A 125 10.55 8.63 7.93
CA LYS A 125 10.84 7.74 9.07
C LYS A 125 9.57 7.17 9.71
N ALA A 126 9.73 6.08 10.42
CA ALA A 126 8.65 5.35 11.07
C ALA A 126 7.71 6.27 11.87
N GLY A 127 6.42 6.11 11.65
CA GLY A 127 5.36 6.86 12.33
C GLY A 127 5.02 8.20 11.69
N THR A 128 5.91 8.81 10.93
CA THR A 128 5.68 10.12 10.31
C THR A 128 4.52 10.11 9.31
N PRO A 129 4.39 9.09 8.41
CA PRO A 129 3.28 9.11 7.46
C PRO A 129 1.91 9.16 8.09
N THR A 130 1.74 8.55 9.26
CA THR A 130 0.47 8.56 9.97
C THR A 130 0.27 9.85 10.76
N LYS A 131 1.31 10.34 11.41
CA LYS A 131 1.26 11.57 12.20
C LYS A 131 1.08 12.82 11.35
N GLU A 132 1.79 12.87 10.24
CA GLU A 132 1.81 14.01 9.34
C GLU A 132 1.61 13.55 7.90
N PRO A 133 0.39 13.13 7.52
CA PRO A 133 0.14 12.67 6.15
C PRO A 133 0.49 13.74 5.13
N LEU A 134 1.00 13.29 3.99
CA LEU A 134 1.26 14.17 2.86
C LEU A 134 -0.05 14.77 2.33
N HIS A 135 -0.06 16.08 2.05
CA HIS A 135 -1.23 16.75 1.52
C HIS A 135 -0.89 18.07 0.81
#